data_8f9095e8073d1c52b78ed009ce08860c
#
_entry.id   8f9095e8073d1c52b78ed009ce08860c
#
_cell.length_a   1.000
_cell.length_b   1.000
_cell.length_c   1.000
_cell.angle_alpha   90.00
_cell.angle_beta   90.00
_cell.angle_gamma   90.00
#
_symmetry.space_group_name_H-M   'P 1'
#
loop_
_entity.id
_entity.type
_entity.pdbx_description
1 polymer ?
#
loop_
_entity_poly.entity_id
_entity_poly.type
_entity_poly.pdbx_seq_one_letter_code
_entity_poly.pdbx_strand_id
1 'polypeptide(L)'
;MNTPVAVIGAGPYGLSTAAHLRARGVPVRVFGRPMVSWRAHMPAGMLLKSTPAASTIDAPQAGHTLQDFCAAAGGRHYESDWDIVPVETFVRYGEWFQERLVPDLEQVRVVSVDRRSGGPGRRPDGFELKLDSGEQFRARAVVVATGLTGFARLPRALAAAVPDGPSPTGPVSHSSQHRDLSVLADRDVIVVGAGQSALESAVLLAESGARSVRVVARGRTAVGFGAPPDRQPRLRPTSPFGNAWSLYAFTYHAGGFRHLPAPARRYLVRRVLGPLGAWWLRDRFVGRVQVTAGRRIVRARVEDGRPVLTLRGPDGRTGELAADHVLAATGYRVDLAAMDFLGQGLRTGITVSGGGPRLDAGFGSSVPGLHFTGLPAAASFGPVMRFVCGTEFASRRVAAAVAAAR
;
A
#
# COMPACT_ATOMS: atom_id res chain seq x y z
N MET A 1 -4.75 35.47 6.92
CA MET A 1 -5.04 34.31 6.06
C MET A 1 -4.89 33.06 6.90
N ASN A 2 -5.89 32.16 6.90
CA ASN A 2 -5.78 30.92 7.67
C ASN A 2 -4.72 30.00 7.03
N THR A 3 -3.68 29.65 7.76
CA THR A 3 -2.62 28.75 7.32
C THR A 3 -3.21 27.39 6.93
N PRO A 4 -2.99 26.88 5.69
CA PRO A 4 -3.62 25.67 5.20
C PRO A 4 -3.09 24.41 5.90
N VAL A 5 -3.83 23.33 5.72
CA VAL A 5 -3.36 21.96 5.97
C VAL A 5 -2.71 21.44 4.70
N ALA A 6 -1.55 20.80 4.81
CA ALA A 6 -0.90 20.12 3.69
C ALA A 6 -1.22 18.63 3.70
N VAL A 7 -1.76 18.10 2.60
CA VAL A 7 -1.95 16.66 2.39
C VAL A 7 -0.92 16.18 1.37
N ILE A 8 -0.03 15.29 1.79
CA ILE A 8 1.06 14.78 0.95
C ILE A 8 0.70 13.38 0.44
N GLY A 9 0.38 13.28 -0.84
CA GLY A 9 -0.07 12.07 -1.52
C GLY A 9 -1.49 12.20 -2.05
N ALA A 10 -1.68 11.86 -3.32
CA ALA A 10 -2.92 11.95 -4.08
C ALA A 10 -3.49 10.57 -4.45
N GLY A 11 -3.27 9.58 -3.59
CA GLY A 11 -3.95 8.29 -3.64
C GLY A 11 -5.26 8.32 -2.83
N PRO A 12 -5.95 7.16 -2.69
CA PRO A 12 -7.25 7.07 -2.04
C PRO A 12 -7.34 7.77 -0.67
N TYR A 13 -6.34 7.57 0.19
CA TYR A 13 -6.30 8.20 1.52
C TYR A 13 -6.15 9.72 1.47
N GLY A 14 -5.27 10.21 0.59
CA GLY A 14 -5.06 11.66 0.44
C GLY A 14 -6.28 12.35 -0.15
N LEU A 15 -6.86 11.80 -1.20
CA LEU A 15 -8.06 12.32 -1.87
C LEU A 15 -9.25 12.34 -0.92
N SER A 16 -9.53 11.24 -0.24
CA SER A 16 -10.61 11.15 0.74
C SER A 16 -10.40 12.13 1.90
N THR A 17 -9.19 12.21 2.46
CA THR A 17 -8.90 13.14 3.57
C THR A 17 -9.08 14.61 3.13
N ALA A 18 -8.62 14.95 1.94
CA ALA A 18 -8.79 16.30 1.38
C ALA A 18 -10.27 16.66 1.17
N ALA A 19 -11.07 15.76 0.62
CA ALA A 19 -12.50 15.93 0.44
C ALA A 19 -13.20 16.18 1.79
N HIS A 20 -12.87 15.41 2.82
CA HIS A 20 -13.44 15.60 4.18
C HIS A 20 -12.98 16.89 4.87
N LEU A 21 -11.73 17.33 4.65
CA LEU A 21 -11.25 18.63 5.15
C LEU A 21 -12.00 19.79 4.49
N ARG A 22 -12.18 19.75 3.18
CA ARG A 22 -12.93 20.75 2.40
C ARG A 22 -14.38 20.86 2.84
N ALA A 23 -15.04 19.72 3.01
CA ALA A 23 -16.42 19.69 3.50
C ALA A 23 -16.61 20.31 4.89
N ARG A 24 -15.51 20.45 5.66
CA ARG A 24 -15.48 21.15 6.96
C ARG A 24 -15.01 22.60 6.87
N GLY A 25 -14.84 23.14 5.66
CA GLY A 25 -14.35 24.49 5.44
C GLY A 25 -12.90 24.71 5.89
N VAL A 26 -12.09 23.64 5.94
CA VAL A 26 -10.68 23.72 6.30
C VAL A 26 -9.87 24.03 5.04
N PRO A 27 -9.08 25.12 5.00
CA PRO A 27 -8.15 25.37 3.91
C PRO A 27 -7.14 24.24 3.78
N VAL A 28 -7.06 23.64 2.59
CA VAL A 28 -6.19 22.49 2.32
C VAL A 28 -5.46 22.65 0.99
N ARG A 29 -4.17 22.31 0.97
CA ARG A 29 -3.37 22.11 -0.24
C ARG A 29 -3.04 20.64 -0.34
N VAL A 30 -3.17 20.06 -1.53
CA VAL A 30 -2.98 18.62 -1.77
C VAL A 30 -1.90 18.42 -2.82
N PHE A 31 -0.90 17.60 -2.51
CA PHE A 31 0.30 17.44 -3.32
C PHE A 31 0.49 16.02 -3.81
N GLY A 32 0.86 15.88 -5.09
CA GLY A 32 1.22 14.61 -5.71
C GLY A 32 0.44 14.32 -6.97
N ARG A 33 0.80 13.26 -7.69
CA ARG A 33 0.09 12.84 -8.91
C ARG A 33 -1.09 11.94 -8.54
N PRO A 34 -2.30 12.19 -9.09
CA PRO A 34 -3.48 11.37 -8.79
C PRO A 34 -3.22 9.90 -9.10
N MET A 35 -3.56 9.04 -8.16
CA MET A 35 -3.53 7.57 -8.27
C MET A 35 -2.20 6.97 -8.77
N VAL A 36 -1.08 7.69 -8.67
CA VAL A 36 0.22 7.29 -9.27
C VAL A 36 0.67 5.89 -8.83
N SER A 37 0.47 5.53 -7.56
CA SER A 37 0.86 4.20 -7.08
C SER A 37 0.10 3.07 -7.78
N TRP A 38 -1.15 3.30 -8.16
CA TRP A 38 -1.98 2.34 -8.88
C TRP A 38 -1.70 2.34 -10.38
N ARG A 39 -1.47 3.53 -10.94
CA ARG A 39 -1.24 3.69 -12.38
C ARG A 39 0.17 3.25 -12.81
N ALA A 40 1.20 3.53 -12.01
CA ALA A 40 2.60 3.33 -12.40
C ALA A 40 3.31 2.17 -11.67
N HIS A 41 2.80 1.76 -10.50
CA HIS A 41 3.48 0.80 -9.62
C HIS A 41 2.68 -0.50 -9.38
N MET A 42 1.58 -0.69 -10.12
CA MET A 42 0.83 -1.94 -10.19
C MET A 42 0.87 -2.45 -11.62
N PRO A 43 1.00 -3.77 -11.85
CA PRO A 43 1.08 -4.32 -13.20
C PRO A 43 -0.20 -4.07 -14.00
N ALA A 44 -0.06 -3.82 -15.28
CA ALA A 44 -1.18 -3.77 -16.22
C ALA A 44 -1.94 -5.11 -16.24
N GLY A 45 -3.26 -5.06 -16.35
CA GLY A 45 -4.10 -6.25 -16.30
C GLY A 45 -4.27 -6.85 -14.89
N MET A 46 -3.71 -6.20 -13.84
CA MET A 46 -3.95 -6.60 -12.46
C MET A 46 -5.43 -6.45 -12.08
N LEU A 47 -5.92 -7.41 -11.32
CA LEU A 47 -7.27 -7.40 -10.78
C LEU A 47 -7.24 -7.16 -9.27
N LEU A 48 -8.07 -6.24 -8.77
CA LEU A 48 -8.12 -5.95 -7.34
C LEU A 48 -8.63 -7.16 -6.56
N LYS A 49 -7.93 -7.51 -5.49
CA LYS A 49 -8.37 -8.56 -4.57
C LYS A 49 -9.55 -8.12 -3.68
N SER A 50 -9.71 -6.83 -3.47
CA SER A 50 -10.81 -6.23 -2.73
C SER A 50 -12.12 -6.31 -3.51
N THR A 51 -13.22 -6.46 -2.79
CA THR A 51 -14.57 -6.36 -3.38
C THR A 51 -14.83 -4.96 -3.95
N PRO A 52 -15.81 -4.77 -4.84
CA PRO A 52 -16.18 -3.44 -5.32
C PRO A 52 -16.49 -2.46 -4.18
N ALA A 53 -17.25 -2.89 -3.17
CA ALA A 53 -17.53 -2.08 -1.98
C ALA A 53 -16.26 -1.69 -1.21
N ALA A 54 -15.30 -2.63 -1.05
CA ALA A 54 -14.02 -2.36 -0.39
C ALA A 54 -13.07 -1.50 -1.22
N SER A 55 -13.36 -1.28 -2.49
CA SER A 55 -12.58 -0.46 -3.43
C SER A 55 -13.15 0.96 -3.56
N THR A 56 -14.19 1.31 -2.81
CA THR A 56 -14.76 2.65 -2.77
C THR A 56 -13.92 3.58 -1.89
N ILE A 57 -13.59 4.75 -2.41
CA ILE A 57 -12.96 5.86 -1.69
C ILE A 57 -14.05 6.61 -0.92
N ASP A 58 -13.90 6.76 0.39
CA ASP A 58 -14.89 7.45 1.21
C ASP A 58 -14.93 8.95 0.90
N ALA A 59 -16.14 9.45 0.70
CA ALA A 59 -16.43 10.86 0.42
C ALA A 59 -17.41 11.43 1.45
N PRO A 60 -17.34 12.73 1.75
CA PRO A 60 -18.31 13.39 2.62
C PRO A 60 -19.69 13.55 1.97
N GLN A 61 -19.75 13.55 0.64
CA GLN A 61 -20.99 13.63 -0.14
C GLN A 61 -21.34 12.28 -0.76
N ALA A 62 -22.62 11.97 -0.91
CA ALA A 62 -23.12 10.83 -1.68
C ALA A 62 -22.80 11.01 -3.18
N GLY A 63 -22.91 9.93 -3.96
CA GLY A 63 -22.73 9.97 -5.41
C GLY A 63 -21.28 9.92 -5.86
N HIS A 64 -20.35 9.46 -4.99
CA HIS A 64 -18.91 9.38 -5.32
C HIS A 64 -18.31 8.00 -5.04
N THR A 65 -19.11 6.96 -5.03
CA THR A 65 -18.67 5.56 -4.92
C THR A 65 -18.11 5.05 -6.24
N LEU A 66 -17.47 3.88 -6.21
CA LEU A 66 -17.05 3.17 -7.43
C LEU A 66 -18.25 2.86 -8.33
N GLN A 67 -19.41 2.54 -7.76
CA GLN A 67 -20.65 2.28 -8.50
C GLN A 67 -21.17 3.55 -9.19
N ASP A 68 -21.16 4.69 -8.48
CA ASP A 68 -21.57 5.98 -9.06
C ASP A 68 -20.68 6.37 -10.25
N PHE A 69 -19.36 6.13 -10.13
CA PHE A 69 -18.43 6.31 -11.25
C PHE A 69 -18.79 5.42 -12.43
N CYS A 70 -19.02 4.13 -12.20
CA CYS A 70 -19.37 3.19 -13.28
C CYS A 70 -20.67 3.59 -13.98
N ALA A 71 -21.69 4.02 -13.22
CA ALA A 71 -22.93 4.52 -13.77
C ALA A 71 -22.70 5.79 -14.61
N ALA A 72 -21.92 6.75 -14.13
CA ALA A 72 -21.64 8.01 -14.82
C ALA A 72 -20.77 7.83 -16.07
N ALA A 73 -19.86 6.85 -16.07
CA ALA A 73 -18.94 6.58 -17.18
C ALA A 73 -19.50 5.59 -18.20
N GLY A 74 -20.75 5.11 -18.07
CA GLY A 74 -21.33 4.07 -18.91
C GLY A 74 -20.57 2.74 -18.81
N GLY A 75 -19.89 2.49 -17.69
CA GLY A 75 -19.07 1.32 -17.48
C GLY A 75 -19.84 0.12 -16.92
N ARG A 76 -19.08 -0.94 -16.61
CA ARG A 76 -19.63 -2.16 -16.02
C ARG A 76 -20.29 -1.87 -14.66
N HIS A 77 -21.53 -2.29 -14.50
CA HIS A 77 -22.19 -2.33 -13.19
C HIS A 77 -21.67 -3.54 -12.40
N TYR A 78 -21.32 -3.34 -11.13
CA TYR A 78 -20.94 -4.41 -10.21
C TYR A 78 -22.16 -4.81 -9.38
N GLU A 79 -22.67 -6.00 -9.62
CA GLU A 79 -23.91 -6.52 -9.01
C GLU A 79 -23.62 -7.25 -7.67
N SER A 80 -22.38 -7.67 -7.49
CA SER A 80 -21.98 -8.55 -6.40
C SER A 80 -20.61 -8.12 -5.82
N ASP A 81 -20.43 -8.38 -4.53
CA ASP A 81 -19.14 -8.29 -3.83
C ASP A 81 -18.09 -9.28 -4.38
N TRP A 82 -18.49 -10.21 -5.25
CA TRP A 82 -17.60 -11.16 -5.92
C TRP A 82 -17.15 -10.69 -7.30
N ASP A 83 -17.67 -9.58 -7.77
CA ASP A 83 -17.22 -8.97 -8.99
C ASP A 83 -15.76 -8.49 -8.85
N ILE A 84 -15.04 -8.63 -9.94
CA ILE A 84 -13.60 -8.35 -9.97
C ILE A 84 -13.39 -6.98 -10.61
N VAL A 85 -12.70 -6.10 -9.90
CA VAL A 85 -12.41 -4.74 -10.35
C VAL A 85 -11.03 -4.70 -11.01
N PRO A 86 -10.92 -4.38 -12.31
CA PRO A 86 -9.62 -4.13 -12.97
C PRO A 86 -8.92 -2.90 -12.37
N VAL A 87 -7.60 -2.95 -12.27
CA VAL A 87 -6.80 -1.82 -11.77
C VAL A 87 -7.02 -0.56 -12.59
N GLU A 88 -7.20 -0.70 -13.90
CA GLU A 88 -7.46 0.42 -14.83
C GLU A 88 -8.79 1.13 -14.50
N THR A 89 -9.83 0.36 -14.19
CA THR A 89 -11.12 0.91 -13.75
C THR A 89 -10.97 1.66 -12.43
N PHE A 90 -10.22 1.08 -11.50
CA PHE A 90 -9.97 1.72 -10.20
C PHE A 90 -9.14 3.02 -10.32
N VAL A 91 -8.16 3.04 -11.22
CA VAL A 91 -7.38 4.27 -11.50
C VAL A 91 -8.30 5.37 -12.05
N ARG A 92 -9.11 5.06 -13.08
CA ARG A 92 -10.06 6.02 -13.65
C ARG A 92 -11.08 6.52 -12.63
N TYR A 93 -11.56 5.63 -11.75
CA TYR A 93 -12.43 6.01 -10.65
C TYR A 93 -11.75 7.01 -9.70
N GLY A 94 -10.51 6.76 -9.31
CA GLY A 94 -9.77 7.67 -8.44
C GLY A 94 -9.47 9.03 -9.08
N GLU A 95 -9.22 9.07 -10.39
CA GLU A 95 -9.06 10.31 -11.17
C GLU A 95 -10.38 11.08 -11.25
N TRP A 96 -11.48 10.41 -11.55
CA TRP A 96 -12.83 10.98 -11.54
C TRP A 96 -13.24 11.53 -10.15
N PHE A 97 -12.87 10.85 -9.07
CA PHE A 97 -13.05 11.31 -7.69
C PHE A 97 -12.25 12.59 -7.44
N GLN A 98 -10.99 12.61 -7.89
CA GLN A 98 -10.10 13.77 -7.73
C GLN A 98 -10.64 14.99 -8.46
N GLU A 99 -11.05 14.86 -9.71
CA GLU A 99 -11.59 15.96 -10.51
C GLU A 99 -12.80 16.63 -9.86
N ARG A 100 -13.66 15.85 -9.19
CA ARG A 100 -14.89 16.36 -8.57
C ARG A 100 -14.68 16.93 -7.18
N LEU A 101 -13.88 16.27 -6.35
CA LEU A 101 -13.78 16.60 -4.92
C LEU A 101 -12.48 17.30 -4.53
N VAL A 102 -11.45 17.21 -5.39
CA VAL A 102 -10.12 17.80 -5.16
C VAL A 102 -9.57 18.40 -6.46
N PRO A 103 -10.33 19.30 -7.13
CA PRO A 103 -9.98 19.81 -8.48
C PRO A 103 -8.68 20.63 -8.51
N ASP A 104 -8.34 21.30 -7.42
CA ASP A 104 -7.14 22.15 -7.25
C ASP A 104 -5.93 21.37 -6.71
N LEU A 105 -5.86 20.05 -6.94
CA LEU A 105 -4.72 19.22 -6.58
C LEU A 105 -3.46 19.69 -7.33
N GLU A 106 -2.37 19.85 -6.58
CA GLU A 106 -1.08 20.30 -7.09
C GLU A 106 -0.19 19.11 -7.45
N GLN A 107 0.09 18.92 -8.73
CA GLN A 107 0.90 17.81 -9.23
C GLN A 107 2.41 18.08 -9.08
N VAL A 108 2.80 18.63 -7.95
CA VAL A 108 4.18 18.89 -7.55
C VAL A 108 4.58 18.01 -6.37
N ARG A 109 5.88 17.77 -6.20
CA ARG A 109 6.41 16.96 -5.12
C ARG A 109 6.81 17.82 -3.92
N VAL A 110 6.39 17.43 -2.73
CA VAL A 110 6.95 17.96 -1.49
C VAL A 110 8.30 17.30 -1.25
N VAL A 111 9.36 18.09 -1.20
CA VAL A 111 10.76 17.61 -1.04
C VAL A 111 11.28 17.81 0.39
N SER A 112 10.70 18.73 1.16
CA SER A 112 11.02 18.91 2.58
C SER A 112 9.79 19.29 3.39
N VAL A 113 9.70 18.74 4.59
CA VAL A 113 8.79 19.15 5.66
C VAL A 113 9.60 19.28 6.94
N ASP A 114 9.66 20.46 7.49
CA ASP A 114 10.37 20.76 8.71
C ASP A 114 9.46 21.39 9.75
N ARG A 115 9.81 21.20 11.03
CA ARG A 115 9.13 21.89 12.11
C ARG A 115 9.55 23.35 12.11
N ARG A 116 8.59 24.24 12.09
CA ARG A 116 8.90 25.66 12.24
C ARG A 116 9.42 25.93 13.66
N SER A 117 10.59 26.56 13.74
CA SER A 117 11.13 27.02 15.00
C SER A 117 10.21 28.09 15.58
N GLY A 118 9.67 27.88 16.77
CA GLY A 118 9.08 28.96 17.56
C GLY A 118 10.18 29.95 17.91
N GLY A 119 9.86 31.26 17.91
CA GLY A 119 10.79 32.26 18.47
C GLY A 119 11.09 31.95 19.94
N PRO A 120 12.07 32.63 20.55
CA PRO A 120 12.46 32.42 21.94
C PRO A 120 11.26 32.35 22.88
N GLY A 121 11.10 31.24 23.62
CA GLY A 121 9.99 31.01 24.55
C GLY A 121 8.63 30.64 23.93
N ARG A 122 8.52 30.50 22.62
CA ARG A 122 7.28 30.05 21.93
C ARG A 122 7.38 28.59 21.48
N ARG A 123 6.29 27.85 21.66
CA ARG A 123 6.18 26.48 21.10
C ARG A 123 6.25 26.53 19.58
N PRO A 124 6.86 25.54 18.93
CA PRO A 124 6.84 25.41 17.48
C PRO A 124 5.41 25.46 16.95
N ASP A 125 5.14 26.35 16.01
CA ASP A 125 3.81 26.58 15.44
C ASP A 125 3.80 26.22 13.93
N GLY A 126 3.25 25.04 13.63
CA GLY A 126 3.12 24.54 12.27
C GLY A 126 4.40 23.99 11.64
N PHE A 127 4.37 23.94 10.33
CA PHE A 127 5.38 23.33 9.48
C PHE A 127 5.78 24.27 8.36
N GLU A 128 7.01 24.15 7.91
CA GLU A 128 7.52 24.75 6.68
C GLU A 128 7.73 23.63 5.66
N LEU A 129 7.16 23.79 4.48
CA LEU A 129 7.25 22.82 3.38
C LEU A 129 7.95 23.46 2.19
N LYS A 130 8.78 22.65 1.52
CA LYS A 130 9.43 22.99 0.26
C LYS A 130 8.96 22.05 -0.83
N LEU A 131 8.64 22.61 -1.99
CA LEU A 131 8.22 21.89 -3.18
C LEU A 131 9.42 21.74 -4.14
N ASP A 132 9.35 20.77 -5.04
CA ASP A 132 10.34 20.60 -6.11
C ASP A 132 10.34 21.74 -7.13
N SER A 133 9.27 22.53 -7.18
CA SER A 133 9.20 23.81 -7.92
C SER A 133 10.05 24.92 -7.32
N GLY A 134 10.58 24.73 -6.09
CA GLY A 134 11.29 25.75 -5.31
C GLY A 134 10.39 26.59 -4.40
N GLU A 135 9.08 26.51 -4.53
CA GLU A 135 8.13 27.18 -3.64
C GLU A 135 8.30 26.70 -2.19
N GLN A 136 8.25 27.65 -1.25
CA GLN A 136 8.19 27.37 0.19
C GLN A 136 6.92 27.98 0.76
N PHE A 137 6.23 27.22 1.60
CA PHE A 137 5.00 27.71 2.24
C PHE A 137 4.85 27.12 3.64
N ARG A 138 3.90 27.68 4.40
CA ARG A 138 3.60 27.26 5.76
C ARG A 138 2.30 26.47 5.80
N ALA A 139 2.30 25.40 6.61
CA ALA A 139 1.11 24.64 6.93
C ALA A 139 0.93 24.52 8.44
N ARG A 140 -0.30 24.61 8.93
CA ARG A 140 -0.60 24.40 10.37
C ARG A 140 -0.58 22.94 10.76
N ALA A 141 -0.89 22.05 9.82
CA ALA A 141 -0.84 20.61 9.99
C ALA A 141 -0.42 19.93 8.67
N VAL A 142 0.15 18.74 8.80
CA VAL A 142 0.58 17.90 7.67
C VAL A 142 -0.05 16.53 7.80
N VAL A 143 -0.67 16.04 6.73
CA VAL A 143 -1.19 14.67 6.61
C VAL A 143 -0.35 13.89 5.60
N VAL A 144 0.36 12.88 6.07
CA VAL A 144 1.18 11.99 5.24
C VAL A 144 0.32 10.84 4.73
N ALA A 145 0.05 10.83 3.42
CA ALA A 145 -0.77 9.86 2.70
C ALA A 145 -0.03 9.25 1.50
N THR A 146 1.30 9.06 1.61
CA THR A 146 2.23 8.71 0.52
C THR A 146 2.14 7.26 0.04
N GLY A 147 1.24 6.45 0.58
CA GLY A 147 0.96 5.08 0.10
C GLY A 147 2.01 4.06 0.48
N LEU A 148 2.34 3.14 -0.44
CA LEU A 148 3.12 1.93 -0.18
C LEU A 148 4.54 1.97 -0.75
N THR A 149 4.73 2.60 -1.90
CA THR A 149 5.89 2.40 -2.78
C THR A 149 7.23 2.70 -2.12
N GLY A 150 7.30 3.73 -1.28
CA GLY A 150 8.50 4.05 -0.48
C GLY A 150 8.87 3.02 0.59
N PHE A 151 8.01 2.01 0.81
CA PHE A 151 8.21 0.96 1.82
C PHE A 151 8.48 -0.43 1.24
N ALA A 152 8.78 -0.49 -0.05
CA ALA A 152 9.14 -1.74 -0.72
C ALA A 152 10.33 -2.41 -0.01
N ARG A 153 10.23 -3.73 0.20
CA ARG A 153 11.22 -4.45 1.01
C ARG A 153 11.81 -5.64 0.27
N LEU A 154 13.13 -5.70 0.21
CA LEU A 154 13.86 -6.91 -0.18
C LEU A 154 14.23 -7.74 1.05
N PRO A 155 14.24 -9.09 0.96
CA PRO A 155 14.95 -9.97 1.88
C PRO A 155 16.44 -9.60 1.95
N ARG A 156 17.05 -9.72 3.12
CA ARG A 156 18.47 -9.36 3.31
C ARG A 156 19.43 -9.98 2.29
N ALA A 157 19.20 -11.25 1.95
CA ALA A 157 20.04 -11.95 0.97
C ALA A 157 19.94 -11.31 -0.43
N LEU A 158 18.73 -10.91 -0.87
CA LEU A 158 18.56 -10.22 -2.15
C LEU A 158 19.13 -8.79 -2.10
N ALA A 159 18.92 -8.07 -1.01
CA ALA A 159 19.47 -6.73 -0.85
C ALA A 159 21.01 -6.73 -0.88
N ALA A 160 21.65 -7.76 -0.32
CA ALA A 160 23.11 -7.92 -0.36
C ALA A 160 23.65 -8.20 -1.78
N ALA A 161 22.85 -8.79 -2.66
CA ALA A 161 23.22 -9.07 -4.04
C ALA A 161 23.08 -7.86 -4.96
N VAL A 162 22.32 -6.84 -4.55
CA VAL A 162 22.10 -5.58 -5.28
C VAL A 162 22.25 -4.40 -4.31
N PRO A 163 23.46 -4.03 -3.95
CA PRO A 163 23.75 -2.99 -2.94
C PRO A 163 23.16 -1.62 -3.31
N ASP A 164 23.08 -1.32 -4.61
CA ASP A 164 22.48 -0.09 -5.13
C ASP A 164 20.93 -0.13 -5.13
N GLY A 165 20.35 -1.21 -4.64
CA GLY A 165 18.91 -1.43 -4.57
C GLY A 165 18.34 -2.17 -5.78
N PRO A 166 17.03 -2.52 -5.71
CA PRO A 166 16.34 -3.18 -6.82
C PRO A 166 16.11 -2.23 -7.98
N SER A 167 16.27 -2.73 -9.20
CA SER A 167 16.06 -1.95 -10.43
C SER A 167 15.19 -2.71 -11.43
N PRO A 168 14.25 -2.07 -12.14
CA PRO A 168 13.44 -2.73 -13.16
C PRO A 168 14.27 -3.23 -14.35
N THR A 169 15.44 -2.66 -14.59
CA THR A 169 16.37 -3.06 -15.65
C THR A 169 17.55 -3.92 -15.15
N GLY A 170 17.70 -4.07 -13.83
CA GLY A 170 18.73 -4.88 -13.22
C GLY A 170 18.33 -6.36 -13.04
N PRO A 171 19.21 -7.18 -12.46
CA PRO A 171 18.96 -8.61 -12.25
C PRO A 171 17.89 -8.89 -11.17
N VAL A 172 17.65 -7.94 -10.26
CA VAL A 172 16.66 -8.04 -9.19
C VAL A 172 15.82 -6.78 -9.16
N SER A 173 14.50 -6.92 -9.20
CA SER A 173 13.54 -5.83 -9.03
C SER A 173 12.54 -6.11 -7.91
N HIS A 174 11.79 -5.07 -7.50
CA HIS A 174 10.60 -5.24 -6.66
C HIS A 174 9.33 -5.16 -7.52
N SER A 175 8.28 -5.89 -7.15
CA SER A 175 7.02 -5.94 -7.92
C SER A 175 6.36 -4.56 -8.13
N SER A 176 6.64 -3.57 -7.27
CA SER A 176 6.17 -2.19 -7.44
C SER A 176 6.96 -1.36 -8.47
N GLN A 177 7.94 -1.94 -9.13
CA GLN A 177 8.74 -1.24 -10.14
C GLN A 177 8.29 -1.52 -11.57
N HIS A 178 7.32 -2.42 -11.75
CA HIS A 178 6.84 -2.84 -13.06
C HIS A 178 5.36 -2.49 -13.25
N ARG A 179 5.09 -1.68 -14.25
CA ARG A 179 3.76 -1.49 -14.82
C ARG A 179 3.53 -2.47 -15.95
N ASP A 180 4.53 -2.67 -16.78
CA ASP A 180 4.53 -3.61 -17.89
C ASP A 180 5.47 -4.78 -17.56
N LEU A 181 4.92 -5.99 -17.51
CA LEU A 181 5.67 -7.21 -17.27
C LEU A 181 6.16 -7.87 -18.56
N SER A 182 5.72 -7.41 -19.74
CA SER A 182 6.21 -7.89 -21.03
C SER A 182 7.70 -7.60 -21.26
N VAL A 183 8.26 -6.64 -20.55
CA VAL A 183 9.72 -6.37 -20.53
C VAL A 183 10.55 -7.56 -20.04
N LEU A 184 9.89 -8.55 -19.42
CA LEU A 184 10.48 -9.82 -18.98
C LEU A 184 10.06 -11.02 -19.85
N ALA A 185 9.47 -10.76 -21.05
CA ALA A 185 9.21 -11.81 -22.04
C ALA A 185 10.50 -12.55 -22.40
N ASP A 186 10.39 -13.82 -22.79
CA ASP A 186 11.49 -14.74 -23.14
C ASP A 186 12.56 -14.92 -22.05
N ARG A 187 12.30 -14.49 -20.79
CA ARG A 187 13.21 -14.66 -19.65
C ARG A 187 12.74 -15.75 -18.70
N ASP A 188 13.70 -16.38 -18.04
CA ASP A 188 13.45 -17.22 -16.87
C ASP A 188 13.33 -16.32 -15.63
N VAL A 189 12.14 -16.28 -15.00
CA VAL A 189 11.85 -15.36 -13.91
C VAL A 189 11.56 -16.11 -12.61
N ILE A 190 12.28 -15.75 -11.55
CA ILE A 190 11.95 -16.19 -10.18
C ILE A 190 11.14 -15.09 -9.49
N VAL A 191 9.92 -15.41 -9.06
CA VAL A 191 9.10 -14.54 -8.22
C VAL A 191 9.25 -14.93 -6.76
N VAL A 192 9.74 -14.02 -5.93
CA VAL A 192 9.95 -14.28 -4.49
C VAL A 192 8.79 -13.77 -3.68
N GLY A 193 7.99 -14.65 -3.11
CA GLY A 193 6.81 -14.31 -2.31
C GLY A 193 5.72 -15.38 -2.40
N ALA A 194 4.62 -15.20 -1.65
CA ALA A 194 3.46 -16.09 -1.68
C ALA A 194 2.15 -15.34 -1.44
N GLY A 195 2.17 -14.01 -1.45
CA GLY A 195 0.99 -13.17 -1.32
C GLY A 195 0.35 -12.85 -2.67
N GLN A 196 -0.75 -12.07 -2.66
CA GLN A 196 -1.46 -11.64 -3.86
C GLN A 196 -0.52 -11.10 -4.94
N SER A 197 0.35 -10.13 -4.60
CA SER A 197 1.30 -9.54 -5.55
C SER A 197 2.23 -10.57 -6.19
N ALA A 198 2.69 -11.58 -5.44
CA ALA A 198 3.56 -12.62 -5.97
C ALA A 198 2.83 -13.52 -6.97
N LEU A 199 1.65 -13.98 -6.60
CA LEU A 199 0.90 -14.94 -7.42
C LEU A 199 0.33 -14.28 -8.66
N GLU A 200 -0.15 -13.04 -8.54
CA GLU A 200 -0.66 -12.28 -9.65
C GLU A 200 0.46 -11.85 -10.63
N SER A 201 1.59 -11.34 -10.12
CA SER A 201 2.74 -11.07 -10.97
C SER A 201 3.25 -12.31 -11.69
N ALA A 202 3.24 -13.48 -11.02
CA ALA A 202 3.65 -14.73 -11.65
C ALA A 202 2.72 -15.16 -12.79
N VAL A 203 1.40 -15.00 -12.61
CA VAL A 203 0.40 -15.26 -13.65
C VAL A 203 0.58 -14.30 -14.82
N LEU A 204 0.66 -13.01 -14.54
CA LEU A 204 0.81 -11.97 -15.57
C LEU A 204 2.13 -12.12 -16.34
N LEU A 205 3.24 -12.52 -15.69
CA LEU A 205 4.51 -12.84 -16.35
C LEU A 205 4.35 -14.01 -17.33
N ALA A 206 3.69 -15.09 -16.91
CA ALA A 206 3.46 -16.25 -17.78
C ALA A 206 2.56 -15.88 -18.98
N GLU A 207 1.56 -15.04 -18.75
CA GLU A 207 0.67 -14.54 -19.82
C GLU A 207 1.34 -13.50 -20.73
N SER A 208 2.35 -12.79 -20.24
CA SER A 208 3.14 -11.82 -21.02
C SER A 208 4.33 -12.45 -21.75
N GLY A 209 4.43 -13.79 -21.79
CA GLY A 209 5.43 -14.49 -22.59
C GLY A 209 6.77 -14.74 -21.89
N ALA A 210 6.86 -14.70 -20.58
CA ALA A 210 8.06 -15.19 -19.88
C ALA A 210 8.33 -16.65 -20.21
N ARG A 211 9.59 -17.01 -20.49
CA ARG A 211 9.99 -18.38 -20.88
C ARG A 211 9.66 -19.39 -19.80
N SER A 212 9.96 -19.06 -18.56
CA SER A 212 9.52 -19.81 -17.39
C SER A 212 9.29 -18.90 -16.20
N VAL A 213 8.33 -19.26 -15.36
CA VAL A 213 8.02 -18.54 -14.12
C VAL A 213 8.03 -19.51 -12.95
N ARG A 214 8.83 -19.17 -11.93
CA ARG A 214 8.94 -19.97 -10.70
C ARG A 214 8.71 -19.13 -9.46
N VAL A 215 7.71 -19.47 -8.66
CA VAL A 215 7.46 -18.86 -7.36
C VAL A 215 8.29 -19.55 -6.29
N VAL A 216 9.09 -18.77 -5.55
CA VAL A 216 9.83 -19.22 -4.36
C VAL A 216 9.13 -18.72 -3.11
N ALA A 217 8.61 -19.66 -2.30
CA ALA A 217 7.86 -19.37 -1.09
C ALA A 217 8.50 -20.01 0.14
N ARG A 218 8.61 -19.25 1.24
CA ARG A 218 9.18 -19.73 2.51
C ARG A 218 8.23 -20.59 3.35
N GLY A 219 6.92 -20.54 3.07
CA GLY A 219 5.89 -21.35 3.73
C GLY A 219 6.08 -22.83 3.43
N ARG A 220 5.75 -23.71 4.39
CA ARG A 220 5.88 -25.18 4.22
C ARG A 220 4.91 -25.76 3.21
N THR A 221 3.73 -25.17 3.10
CA THR A 221 2.69 -25.57 2.14
C THR A 221 2.88 -24.88 0.80
N ALA A 222 2.31 -25.47 -0.24
CA ALA A 222 2.11 -24.78 -1.52
C ALA A 222 1.45 -23.41 -1.32
N VAL A 223 1.57 -22.54 -2.31
CA VAL A 223 0.89 -21.25 -2.33
C VAL A 223 -0.64 -21.46 -2.17
N GLY A 224 -1.27 -20.59 -1.36
CA GLY A 224 -2.70 -20.69 -1.09
C GLY A 224 -3.52 -19.70 -1.90
N PHE A 225 -4.76 -20.07 -2.19
CA PHE A 225 -5.76 -19.20 -2.82
C PHE A 225 -6.99 -19.08 -1.93
N GLY A 226 -7.68 -17.94 -2.01
CA GLY A 226 -8.96 -17.74 -1.34
C GLY A 226 -10.00 -18.75 -1.80
N ALA A 227 -11.02 -18.95 -0.99
CA ALA A 227 -12.18 -19.78 -1.38
C ALA A 227 -13.07 -18.98 -2.35
N PRO A 228 -13.59 -19.60 -3.40
CA PRO A 228 -14.56 -18.97 -4.30
C PRO A 228 -15.89 -18.70 -3.58
N PRO A 229 -16.80 -17.88 -4.19
CA PRO A 229 -18.06 -17.45 -3.56
C PRO A 229 -18.95 -18.60 -3.04
N ASP A 230 -19.08 -19.65 -3.81
CA ASP A 230 -19.89 -20.84 -3.53
C ASP A 230 -19.44 -21.63 -2.29
N ARG A 231 -18.17 -21.46 -1.90
CA ARG A 231 -17.55 -22.14 -0.74
C ARG A 231 -17.38 -21.25 0.48
N GLN A 232 -18.02 -20.07 0.52
CA GLN A 232 -17.92 -19.17 1.67
C GLN A 232 -18.86 -19.63 2.82
N PRO A 233 -18.41 -19.51 4.08
CA PRO A 233 -19.27 -19.86 5.24
C PRO A 233 -20.46 -18.91 5.35
N ARG A 234 -21.69 -19.45 5.31
CA ARG A 234 -22.95 -18.67 5.33
C ARG A 234 -23.27 -18.03 6.70
N LEU A 235 -22.76 -18.59 7.79
CA LEU A 235 -23.06 -18.14 9.16
C LEU A 235 -22.02 -17.14 9.74
N ARG A 236 -21.17 -16.56 8.92
CA ARG A 236 -20.18 -15.57 9.35
C ARG A 236 -20.55 -14.19 8.84
N PRO A 237 -20.33 -13.13 9.65
CA PRO A 237 -20.65 -11.77 9.22
C PRO A 237 -19.82 -11.38 8.00
N THR A 238 -20.47 -10.74 7.06
CA THR A 238 -19.84 -10.22 5.84
C THR A 238 -19.04 -8.97 6.16
N SER A 239 -17.87 -8.87 5.59
CA SER A 239 -17.04 -7.67 5.61
C SER A 239 -16.43 -7.46 4.23
N PRO A 240 -15.92 -6.25 3.91
CA PRO A 240 -15.20 -5.98 2.67
C PRO A 240 -14.02 -6.92 2.39
N PHE A 241 -13.58 -7.70 3.36
CA PHE A 241 -12.47 -8.65 3.26
C PHE A 241 -12.91 -10.11 3.21
N GLY A 242 -14.21 -10.38 3.20
CA GLY A 242 -14.78 -11.71 3.25
C GLY A 242 -15.54 -12.00 4.56
N ASN A 243 -16.04 -13.23 4.68
CA ASN A 243 -16.95 -13.65 5.74
C ASN A 243 -16.21 -14.25 6.93
N ALA A 244 -15.89 -13.44 7.94
CA ALA A 244 -15.29 -13.88 9.20
C ALA A 244 -15.48 -12.85 10.32
N TRP A 245 -15.70 -13.31 11.55
CA TRP A 245 -15.83 -12.45 12.74
C TRP A 245 -14.61 -11.58 12.96
N SER A 246 -13.40 -12.13 12.76
CA SER A 246 -12.15 -11.36 12.88
C SER A 246 -12.02 -10.27 11.82
N LEU A 247 -12.43 -10.55 10.58
CA LEU A 247 -12.39 -9.57 9.49
C LEU A 247 -13.41 -8.46 9.71
N TYR A 248 -14.62 -8.83 10.19
CA TYR A 248 -15.63 -7.88 10.59
C TYR A 248 -15.11 -6.93 11.70
N ALA A 249 -14.55 -7.50 12.77
CA ALA A 249 -14.00 -6.71 13.87
C ALA A 249 -12.88 -5.77 13.42
N PHE A 250 -11.94 -6.22 12.57
CA PHE A 250 -10.86 -5.37 12.06
C PHE A 250 -11.33 -4.28 11.10
N THR A 251 -12.47 -4.49 10.44
CA THR A 251 -13.04 -3.49 9.53
C THR A 251 -13.80 -2.42 10.30
N TYR A 252 -14.77 -2.84 11.12
CA TYR A 252 -15.73 -1.92 11.73
C TYR A 252 -15.33 -1.43 13.13
N HIS A 253 -14.42 -2.14 13.81
CA HIS A 253 -13.95 -1.80 15.15
C HIS A 253 -12.45 -1.49 15.21
N ALA A 254 -11.90 -0.91 14.14
CA ALA A 254 -10.47 -0.56 14.02
C ALA A 254 -9.97 0.37 15.16
N GLY A 255 -10.85 1.18 15.75
CA GLY A 255 -10.51 2.04 16.89
C GLY A 255 -10.04 1.28 18.13
N GLY A 256 -10.57 0.08 18.39
CA GLY A 256 -10.16 -0.79 19.51
C GLY A 256 -8.76 -1.40 19.33
N PHE A 257 -8.28 -1.53 18.10
CA PHE A 257 -7.00 -2.18 17.79
C PHE A 257 -5.81 -1.51 18.48
N ARG A 258 -5.81 -0.19 18.62
CA ARG A 258 -4.74 0.59 19.24
C ARG A 258 -4.49 0.24 20.73
N HIS A 259 -5.50 -0.31 21.40
CA HIS A 259 -5.42 -0.68 22.83
C HIS A 259 -4.79 -2.07 23.04
N LEU A 260 -4.60 -2.85 21.98
CA LEU A 260 -3.88 -4.11 22.06
C LEU A 260 -2.37 -3.88 22.33
N PRO A 261 -1.69 -4.80 23.05
CA PRO A 261 -0.25 -4.75 23.23
C PRO A 261 0.52 -4.69 21.90
N ALA A 262 1.62 -3.95 21.84
CA ALA A 262 2.40 -3.76 20.61
C ALA A 262 2.84 -5.08 19.91
N PRO A 263 3.25 -6.15 20.62
CA PRO A 263 3.55 -7.44 19.99
C PRO A 263 2.33 -8.06 19.30
N ALA A 264 1.15 -8.01 19.94
CA ALA A 264 -0.09 -8.52 19.38
C ALA A 264 -0.50 -7.75 18.12
N ARG A 265 -0.45 -6.42 18.15
CA ARG A 265 -0.71 -5.57 16.98
C ARG A 265 0.22 -5.92 15.82
N ARG A 266 1.52 -6.05 16.09
CA ARG A 266 2.52 -6.44 15.09
C ARG A 266 2.23 -7.82 14.50
N TYR A 267 1.85 -8.77 15.32
CA TYR A 267 1.47 -10.12 14.89
C TYR A 267 0.23 -10.08 13.99
N LEU A 268 -0.84 -9.43 14.44
CA LEU A 268 -2.11 -9.35 13.72
C LEU A 268 -1.98 -8.62 12.37
N VAL A 269 -1.28 -7.47 12.32
CA VAL A 269 -1.03 -6.76 11.05
C VAL A 269 -0.29 -7.64 10.04
N ARG A 270 0.57 -8.56 10.49
CA ARG A 270 1.32 -9.47 9.61
C ARG A 270 0.55 -10.73 9.22
N ARG A 271 -0.37 -11.20 10.07
CA ARG A 271 -1.06 -12.49 9.91
C ARG A 271 -2.45 -12.36 9.34
N VAL A 272 -3.19 -11.34 9.75
CA VAL A 272 -4.53 -11.10 9.23
C VAL A 272 -4.44 -10.69 7.77
N LEU A 273 -5.25 -11.35 6.93
CA LEU A 273 -5.14 -11.25 5.48
C LEU A 273 -3.74 -11.63 4.98
N GLY A 274 -3.17 -12.67 5.56
CA GLY A 274 -1.83 -13.20 5.27
C GLY A 274 -1.59 -13.53 3.80
N PRO A 275 -0.42 -14.07 3.46
CA PRO A 275 -0.05 -14.32 2.08
C PRO A 275 -0.97 -15.37 1.44
N LEU A 276 -1.98 -14.89 0.72
CA LEU A 276 -2.99 -15.67 0.03
C LEU A 276 -3.33 -14.99 -1.29
N GLY A 277 -3.36 -15.73 -2.39
CA GLY A 277 -3.86 -15.29 -3.69
C GLY A 277 -5.38 -15.20 -3.70
N ALA A 278 -5.92 -14.39 -4.59
CA ALA A 278 -7.34 -14.37 -4.87
C ALA A 278 -7.77 -15.71 -5.51
N TRP A 279 -9.04 -16.09 -5.32
CA TRP A 279 -9.55 -17.38 -5.81
C TRP A 279 -9.46 -17.51 -7.34
N TRP A 280 -9.70 -16.45 -8.08
CA TRP A 280 -9.67 -16.45 -9.55
C TRP A 280 -8.26 -16.60 -10.16
N LEU A 281 -7.21 -16.40 -9.37
CA LEU A 281 -5.84 -16.64 -9.83
C LEU A 281 -5.51 -18.13 -9.96
N ARG A 282 -6.23 -19.01 -9.26
CA ARG A 282 -5.89 -20.43 -9.17
C ARG A 282 -5.83 -21.07 -10.55
N ASP A 283 -6.86 -20.90 -11.35
CA ASP A 283 -6.96 -21.57 -12.66
C ASP A 283 -5.98 -20.97 -13.68
N ARG A 284 -5.65 -19.70 -13.55
CA ARG A 284 -4.61 -19.02 -14.33
C ARG A 284 -3.18 -19.44 -13.92
N PHE A 285 -3.02 -19.88 -12.69
CA PHE A 285 -1.73 -20.19 -12.07
C PHE A 285 -1.33 -21.68 -12.23
N VAL A 286 -2.29 -22.59 -11.99
CA VAL A 286 -2.03 -24.03 -12.00
C VAL A 286 -1.66 -24.50 -13.42
N GLY A 287 -0.56 -25.28 -13.51
CA GLY A 287 -0.04 -25.76 -14.79
C GLY A 287 0.84 -24.77 -15.56
N ARG A 288 0.85 -23.48 -15.19
CA ARG A 288 1.65 -22.44 -15.87
C ARG A 288 2.84 -21.95 -15.03
N VAL A 289 2.72 -21.97 -13.71
CA VAL A 289 3.72 -21.43 -12.79
C VAL A 289 4.28 -22.54 -11.93
N GLN A 290 5.60 -22.67 -11.91
CA GLN A 290 6.29 -23.62 -11.04
C GLN A 290 6.38 -23.10 -9.61
N VAL A 291 6.31 -23.98 -8.60
CA VAL A 291 6.37 -23.58 -7.19
C VAL A 291 7.49 -24.31 -6.46
N THR A 292 8.35 -23.56 -5.80
CA THR A 292 9.35 -24.04 -4.84
C THR A 292 8.96 -23.56 -3.44
N ALA A 293 8.18 -24.37 -2.72
CA ALA A 293 7.70 -24.06 -1.38
C ALA A 293 8.64 -24.57 -0.28
N GLY A 294 8.50 -24.01 0.94
CA GLY A 294 9.28 -24.43 2.11
C GLY A 294 10.76 -24.05 2.06
N ARG A 295 11.15 -23.20 1.14
CA ARG A 295 12.55 -22.81 0.94
C ARG A 295 12.79 -21.36 1.35
N ARG A 296 13.90 -21.10 2.04
CA ARG A 296 14.38 -19.77 2.39
C ARG A 296 15.59 -19.40 1.55
N ILE A 297 15.62 -18.19 1.01
CA ILE A 297 16.81 -17.61 0.41
C ILE A 297 17.79 -17.31 1.55
N VAL A 298 18.94 -18.00 1.57
CA VAL A 298 20.01 -17.79 2.55
C VAL A 298 21.15 -16.96 1.99
N ARG A 299 21.37 -17.02 0.68
CA ARG A 299 22.34 -16.24 -0.08
C ARG A 299 21.77 -15.90 -1.45
N ALA A 300 22.13 -14.76 -1.98
CA ALA A 300 21.94 -14.42 -3.38
C ALA A 300 23.24 -13.77 -3.88
N ARG A 301 23.54 -13.95 -5.15
CA ARG A 301 24.66 -13.32 -5.85
C ARG A 301 24.25 -13.07 -7.30
N VAL A 302 24.98 -12.24 -7.97
CA VAL A 302 24.85 -12.00 -9.41
C VAL A 302 26.10 -12.48 -10.08
N GLU A 303 25.97 -13.41 -11.03
CA GLU A 303 27.06 -13.97 -11.83
C GLU A 303 26.74 -13.71 -13.31
N ASP A 304 27.63 -13.05 -14.01
CA ASP A 304 27.45 -12.69 -15.42
C ASP A 304 26.10 -12.01 -15.72
N GLY A 305 25.67 -11.09 -14.82
CA GLY A 305 24.39 -10.40 -14.91
C GLY A 305 23.15 -11.21 -14.52
N ARG A 306 23.31 -12.49 -14.17
CA ARG A 306 22.22 -13.41 -13.79
C ARG A 306 22.16 -13.62 -12.29
N PRO A 307 20.99 -13.51 -11.65
CA PRO A 307 20.82 -13.77 -10.23
C PRO A 307 20.84 -15.29 -9.95
N VAL A 308 21.63 -15.68 -8.95
CA VAL A 308 21.71 -17.04 -8.42
C VAL A 308 21.30 -17.02 -6.95
N LEU A 309 20.29 -17.81 -6.60
CA LEU A 309 19.74 -17.90 -5.25
C LEU A 309 20.16 -19.21 -4.60
N THR A 310 20.81 -19.16 -3.43
CA THR A 310 20.99 -20.33 -2.57
C THR A 310 19.79 -20.47 -1.66
N LEU A 311 19.04 -21.53 -1.82
CA LEU A 311 17.82 -21.86 -1.09
C LEU A 311 18.10 -22.92 -0.04
N ARG A 312 17.61 -22.73 1.20
CA ARG A 312 17.69 -23.74 2.28
C ARG A 312 16.30 -24.31 2.56
N GLY A 313 16.21 -25.63 2.56
CA GLY A 313 15.01 -26.38 2.92
C GLY A 313 14.83 -26.55 4.44
N PRO A 314 13.68 -27.11 4.87
CA PRO A 314 13.41 -27.43 6.27
C PRO A 314 14.31 -28.55 6.79
N ASP A 315 14.86 -29.40 5.90
CA ASP A 315 15.83 -30.44 6.15
C ASP A 315 17.28 -29.92 6.32
N GLY A 316 17.47 -28.60 6.24
CA GLY A 316 18.76 -27.92 6.29
C GLY A 316 19.57 -27.98 4.99
N ARG A 317 19.16 -28.82 4.03
CA ARG A 317 19.86 -28.94 2.73
C ARG A 317 19.73 -27.66 1.93
N THR A 318 20.81 -27.33 1.23
CA THR A 318 20.84 -26.18 0.32
C THR A 318 20.86 -26.63 -1.12
N GLY A 319 20.29 -25.82 -2.00
CA GLY A 319 20.36 -26.00 -3.44
C GLY A 319 20.38 -24.61 -4.10
N GLU A 320 20.89 -24.54 -5.31
CA GLU A 320 20.95 -23.31 -6.07
C GLU A 320 19.86 -23.23 -7.13
N LEU A 321 19.43 -22.03 -7.42
CA LEU A 321 18.46 -21.71 -8.44
C LEU A 321 18.92 -20.44 -9.15
N ALA A 322 19.22 -20.54 -10.43
CA ALA A 322 19.55 -19.41 -11.30
C ALA A 322 18.36 -19.00 -12.17
N ALA A 323 18.31 -17.75 -12.56
CA ALA A 323 17.34 -17.23 -13.50
C ALA A 323 17.91 -16.04 -14.28
N ASP A 324 17.16 -15.49 -15.24
CA ASP A 324 17.53 -14.27 -15.93
C ASP A 324 17.10 -13.04 -15.12
N HIS A 325 16.07 -13.19 -14.26
CA HIS A 325 15.57 -12.10 -13.41
C HIS A 325 14.92 -12.61 -12.12
N VAL A 326 15.05 -11.84 -11.04
CA VAL A 326 14.33 -12.08 -9.78
C VAL A 326 13.38 -10.92 -9.51
N LEU A 327 12.07 -11.21 -9.48
CA LEU A 327 11.02 -10.28 -9.08
C LEU A 327 10.69 -10.49 -7.59
N ALA A 328 11.09 -9.54 -6.74
CA ALA A 328 10.78 -9.58 -5.32
C ALA A 328 9.37 -9.05 -5.03
N ALA A 329 8.41 -9.94 -4.85
CA ALA A 329 7.04 -9.62 -4.41
C ALA A 329 6.91 -9.85 -2.88
N THR A 330 7.82 -9.25 -2.12
CA THR A 330 8.05 -9.51 -0.69
C THR A 330 7.35 -8.51 0.22
N GLY A 331 6.52 -7.65 -0.37
CA GLY A 331 5.66 -6.70 0.32
C GLY A 331 6.40 -5.48 0.86
N TYR A 332 5.73 -4.80 1.78
CA TYR A 332 6.11 -3.48 2.26
C TYR A 332 6.32 -3.48 3.76
N ARG A 333 7.25 -2.65 4.23
CA ARG A 333 7.48 -2.44 5.65
C ARG A 333 7.68 -0.96 5.92
N VAL A 334 6.86 -0.41 6.80
CA VAL A 334 6.99 0.98 7.23
C VAL A 334 8.39 1.22 7.81
N ASP A 335 9.06 2.21 7.26
CA ASP A 335 10.34 2.71 7.71
C ASP A 335 10.31 4.24 7.61
N LEU A 336 10.43 4.92 8.75
CA LEU A 336 10.42 6.37 8.78
C LEU A 336 11.68 6.97 8.13
N ALA A 337 12.77 6.22 8.05
CA ALA A 337 13.97 6.67 7.37
C ALA A 337 13.76 6.79 5.85
N ALA A 338 12.85 5.97 5.28
CA ALA A 338 12.49 6.04 3.87
C ALA A 338 11.56 7.25 3.52
N MET A 339 11.10 7.99 4.51
CA MET A 339 10.38 9.26 4.33
C MET A 339 11.38 10.43 4.32
N ASP A 340 12.21 10.49 3.29
CA ASP A 340 13.33 11.44 3.15
C ASP A 340 12.89 12.91 3.17
N PHE A 341 11.65 13.17 2.69
CA PHE A 341 11.04 14.49 2.73
C PHE A 341 10.71 15.00 4.15
N LEU A 342 10.62 14.14 5.16
CA LEU A 342 10.49 14.56 6.55
C LEU A 342 11.87 14.92 7.12
N GLY A 343 12.04 16.13 7.62
CA GLY A 343 13.27 16.57 8.26
C GLY A 343 13.70 15.64 9.42
N GLN A 344 14.99 15.55 9.67
CA GLN A 344 15.55 14.64 10.68
C GLN A 344 14.92 14.86 12.05
N GLY A 345 14.72 16.12 12.47
CA GLY A 345 14.08 16.44 13.74
C GLY A 345 12.64 15.94 13.87
N LEU A 346 11.88 15.94 12.75
CA LEU A 346 10.54 15.34 12.72
C LEU A 346 10.61 13.82 12.83
N ARG A 347 11.47 13.17 12.04
CA ARG A 347 11.61 11.71 12.05
C ARG A 347 12.02 11.17 13.43
N THR A 348 12.96 11.82 14.09
CA THR A 348 13.41 11.43 15.44
C THR A 348 12.39 11.74 16.54
N GLY A 349 11.54 12.76 16.34
CA GLY A 349 10.45 13.12 17.25
C GLY A 349 9.24 12.18 17.17
N ILE A 350 9.13 11.33 16.13
CA ILE A 350 8.02 10.39 15.98
C ILE A 350 8.26 9.14 16.83
N THR A 351 7.39 8.93 17.82
CA THR A 351 7.38 7.69 18.61
C THR A 351 6.90 6.51 17.75
N VAL A 352 7.69 5.45 17.71
CA VAL A 352 7.38 4.21 16.98
C VAL A 352 6.88 3.12 17.91
N SER A 353 5.80 2.44 17.54
CA SER A 353 5.26 1.30 18.29
C SER A 353 4.58 0.30 17.36
N GLY A 354 4.80 -0.99 17.56
CA GLY A 354 4.15 -2.04 16.76
C GLY A 354 4.66 -2.14 15.30
N GLY A 355 5.69 -1.36 14.92
CA GLY A 355 6.28 -1.37 13.58
C GLY A 355 5.82 -0.22 12.68
N GLY A 356 5.28 0.85 13.28
CA GLY A 356 4.92 2.10 12.62
C GLY A 356 4.80 3.24 13.63
N PRO A 357 4.44 4.45 13.21
CA PRO A 357 4.22 5.57 14.11
C PRO A 357 3.09 5.24 15.11
N ARG A 358 3.29 5.60 16.36
CA ARG A 358 2.24 5.56 17.38
C ARG A 358 1.29 6.74 17.13
N LEU A 359 0.02 6.43 16.86
CA LEU A 359 -1.00 7.42 16.51
C LEU A 359 -2.09 7.51 17.58
N ASP A 360 -2.58 8.72 17.82
CA ASP A 360 -3.76 8.99 18.63
C ASP A 360 -5.07 8.66 17.88
N ALA A 361 -6.23 8.96 18.46
CA ALA A 361 -7.54 8.69 17.86
C ALA A 361 -7.81 9.50 16.59
N GLY A 362 -7.16 10.64 16.42
CA GLY A 362 -7.23 11.52 15.25
C GLY A 362 -6.11 11.28 14.24
N PHE A 363 -5.41 10.13 14.35
CA PHE A 363 -4.26 9.79 13.49
C PHE A 363 -3.05 10.72 13.65
N GLY A 364 -3.03 11.57 14.69
CA GLY A 364 -1.90 12.40 15.05
C GLY A 364 -0.75 11.57 15.61
N SER A 365 0.49 11.90 15.24
CA SER A 365 1.70 11.32 15.80
C SER A 365 2.09 12.00 17.13
N SER A 366 3.21 11.58 17.73
CA SER A 366 3.83 12.30 18.87
C SER A 366 4.29 13.72 18.53
N VAL A 367 4.37 14.05 17.22
CA VAL A 367 4.65 15.41 16.75
C VAL A 367 3.31 16.10 16.50
N PRO A 368 2.90 17.10 17.29
CA PRO A 368 1.62 17.77 17.17
C PRO A 368 1.41 18.35 15.77
N GLY A 369 0.24 18.10 15.16
CA GLY A 369 -0.11 18.53 13.81
C GLY A 369 0.43 17.65 12.68
N LEU A 370 1.22 16.60 12.99
CA LEU A 370 1.69 15.62 11.99
C LEU A 370 0.86 14.34 12.07
N HIS A 371 0.10 14.06 11.02
CA HIS A 371 -0.81 12.92 10.92
C HIS A 371 -0.34 11.91 9.87
N PHE A 372 -0.67 10.62 10.04
CA PHE A 372 -0.33 9.56 9.11
C PHE A 372 -1.56 8.72 8.76
N THR A 373 -1.76 8.43 7.49
CA THR A 373 -2.85 7.57 7.00
C THR A 373 -2.30 6.38 6.20
N GLY A 374 -3.16 5.44 5.84
CA GLY A 374 -2.76 4.27 5.05
C GLY A 374 -1.84 3.31 5.80
N LEU A 375 -0.86 2.74 5.10
CA LEU A 375 0.03 1.71 5.66
C LEU A 375 0.74 2.11 6.95
N PRO A 376 1.26 3.35 7.14
CA PRO A 376 1.84 3.78 8.41
C PRO A 376 0.88 3.66 9.60
N ALA A 377 -0.42 3.89 9.39
CA ALA A 377 -1.43 3.82 10.43
C ALA A 377 -1.82 2.38 10.82
N ALA A 378 -1.42 1.36 10.05
CA ALA A 378 -1.78 -0.03 10.33
C ALA A 378 -1.26 -0.53 11.68
N ALA A 379 -0.12 -0.04 12.15
CA ALA A 379 0.43 -0.38 13.47
C ALA A 379 -0.46 0.09 14.64
N SER A 380 -1.29 1.13 14.43
CA SER A 380 -2.20 1.68 15.44
C SER A 380 -3.65 1.24 15.25
N PHE A 381 -4.13 1.07 14.00
CA PHE A 381 -5.55 0.82 13.71
C PHE A 381 -5.82 -0.50 12.96
N GLY A 382 -4.79 -1.32 12.78
CA GLY A 382 -4.94 -2.67 12.25
C GLY A 382 -4.90 -2.79 10.73
N PRO A 383 -5.18 -4.02 10.24
CA PRO A 383 -4.99 -4.38 8.83
C PRO A 383 -5.83 -3.58 7.85
N VAL A 384 -6.98 -3.05 8.26
CA VAL A 384 -7.88 -2.25 7.39
C VAL A 384 -7.19 -1.03 6.80
N MET A 385 -6.19 -0.46 7.49
CA MET A 385 -5.40 0.67 7.00
C MET A 385 -4.53 0.35 5.77
N ARG A 386 -4.45 -0.89 5.37
CA ARG A 386 -3.73 -1.34 4.17
C ARG A 386 -4.61 -1.35 2.91
N PHE A 387 -5.90 -1.05 3.05
CA PHE A 387 -6.92 -1.18 2.01
C PHE A 387 -7.68 0.13 1.81
N VAL A 388 -8.31 0.27 0.66
CA VAL A 388 -9.03 1.48 0.27
C VAL A 388 -10.21 1.77 1.21
N CYS A 389 -10.98 0.76 1.59
CA CYS A 389 -12.10 0.92 2.53
C CYS A 389 -11.68 1.48 3.91
N GLY A 390 -10.40 1.42 4.27
CA GLY A 390 -9.89 2.10 5.47
C GLY A 390 -9.97 3.62 5.40
N THR A 391 -10.23 4.20 4.23
CA THR A 391 -10.44 5.64 4.06
C THR A 391 -11.65 6.13 4.87
N GLU A 392 -12.73 5.36 4.94
CA GLU A 392 -13.91 5.69 5.72
C GLU A 392 -13.59 5.90 7.20
N PHE A 393 -12.82 5.01 7.78
CA PHE A 393 -12.42 5.13 9.19
C PHE A 393 -11.39 6.24 9.42
N ALA A 394 -10.41 6.38 8.51
CA ALA A 394 -9.27 7.28 8.70
C ALA A 394 -9.62 8.73 8.35
N SER A 395 -10.16 8.99 7.15
CA SER A 395 -10.30 10.34 6.61
C SER A 395 -11.28 11.20 7.42
N ARG A 396 -12.38 10.61 7.86
CA ARG A 396 -13.36 11.28 8.73
C ARG A 396 -12.75 11.72 10.07
N ARG A 397 -11.90 10.87 10.66
CA ARG A 397 -11.24 11.14 11.95
C ARG A 397 -10.12 12.15 11.84
N VAL A 398 -9.27 12.01 10.82
CA VAL A 398 -8.22 13.00 10.54
C VAL A 398 -8.84 14.37 10.31
N ALA A 399 -9.85 14.47 9.45
CA ALA A 399 -10.49 15.74 9.16
C ALA A 399 -11.17 16.35 10.38
N ALA A 400 -11.81 15.55 11.24
CA ALA A 400 -12.39 16.03 12.49
C ALA A 400 -11.32 16.53 13.46
N ALA A 401 -10.25 15.78 13.67
CA ALA A 401 -9.16 16.15 14.58
C ALA A 401 -8.45 17.43 14.12
N VAL A 402 -8.13 17.51 12.83
CA VAL A 402 -7.48 18.69 12.23
C VAL A 402 -8.38 19.92 12.28
N ALA A 403 -9.69 19.77 12.08
CA ALA A 403 -10.64 20.88 12.20
C ALA A 403 -10.80 21.39 13.65
N ALA A 404 -10.76 20.47 14.63
CA ALA A 404 -10.86 20.83 16.04
C ALA A 404 -9.61 21.54 16.61
N ALA A 405 -8.45 21.29 16.01
CA ALA A 405 -7.16 21.90 16.40
C ALA A 405 -6.94 23.29 15.77
N ARG A 406 -7.98 24.16 15.84
CA ARG A 406 -7.94 25.56 15.32
C ARG A 406 -7.14 26.47 16.23
#